data_0105eb1a4680a26558126b17965548b1
#
_entry.id   0105eb1a4680a26558126b17965548b1
#
_cell.length_a   1.000
_cell.length_b   1.000
_cell.length_c   1.000
_cell.angle_alpha   90.00
_cell.angle_beta   90.00
_cell.angle_gamma   90.00
#
_symmetry.space_group_name_H-M   'P 1'
#
loop_
_entity.id
_entity.type
_entity.pdbx_description
1 polymer ?
#
loop_
_entity_poly.entity_id
_entity_poly.type
_entity_poly.pdbx_seq_one_letter_code
_entity_poly.pdbx_strand_id
1 'polypeptide(L)'
;MSPRASRAVQEAARRIVRDRDGHRCQMCGASLVDQPSSIHHRRRRGMGGSALLERASNLVRLCGTGTTGCHGFVESQRTLATVRGWLLGFLDDPETTPLQCFDGWHTLDDEGGRHPFAGEVPA
;
A
#
# COMPACT_ATOMS: atom_id res chain seq x y z
N MET A 1 19.42 -9.24 -12.88
CA MET A 1 18.73 -9.37 -11.59
C MET A 1 18.78 -8.04 -10.86
N SER A 2 17.62 -7.55 -10.45
CA SER A 2 17.56 -6.27 -9.75
C SER A 2 18.11 -6.42 -8.33
N PRO A 3 18.96 -5.49 -7.87
CA PRO A 3 19.47 -5.55 -6.52
C PRO A 3 18.36 -5.28 -5.51
N ARG A 4 18.45 -5.87 -4.34
CA ARG A 4 17.55 -5.53 -3.25
C ARG A 4 17.76 -4.08 -2.84
N ALA A 5 16.68 -3.44 -2.40
CA ALA A 5 16.78 -2.15 -1.76
C ALA A 5 17.64 -2.27 -0.50
N SER A 6 18.53 -1.33 -0.28
CA SER A 6 19.33 -1.30 0.93
C SER A 6 18.43 -1.08 2.15
N ARG A 7 18.94 -1.45 3.33
CA ARG A 7 18.21 -1.20 4.58
C ARG A 7 17.87 0.28 4.75
N ALA A 8 18.78 1.17 4.37
CA ALA A 8 18.56 2.60 4.46
C ALA A 8 17.41 3.06 3.56
N VAL A 9 17.34 2.54 2.33
CA VAL A 9 16.26 2.86 1.39
C VAL A 9 14.92 2.35 1.93
N GLN A 10 14.90 1.11 2.44
CA GLN A 10 13.68 0.55 3.02
C GLN A 10 13.20 1.36 4.21
N GLU A 11 14.11 1.75 5.11
CA GLU A 11 13.75 2.51 6.30
C GLU A 11 13.27 3.91 5.93
N ALA A 12 13.87 4.55 4.95
CA ALA A 12 13.43 5.86 4.49
C ALA A 12 12.01 5.81 3.93
N ALA A 13 11.71 4.81 3.10
CA ALA A 13 10.37 4.62 2.55
C ALA A 13 9.35 4.35 3.65
N ARG A 14 9.69 3.50 4.62
CA ARG A 14 8.79 3.17 5.73
C ARG A 14 8.50 4.37 6.62
N ARG A 15 9.49 5.25 6.81
CA ARG A 15 9.28 6.50 7.56
C ARG A 15 8.27 7.40 6.83
N ILE A 16 8.41 7.55 5.52
CA ILE A 16 7.47 8.32 4.71
C ILE A 16 6.05 7.74 4.86
N VAL A 17 5.92 6.43 4.78
CA VAL A 17 4.63 5.75 4.90
C VAL A 17 4.01 5.96 6.29
N ARG A 18 4.82 5.83 7.35
CA ARG A 18 4.34 6.05 8.71
C ARG A 18 3.86 7.49 8.91
N ASP A 19 4.59 8.46 8.37
CA ASP A 19 4.20 9.87 8.47
C ASP A 19 2.92 10.16 7.67
N ARG A 20 2.81 9.57 6.48
CA ARG A 20 1.64 9.76 5.61
C ARG A 20 0.39 9.13 6.20
N ASP A 21 0.50 7.87 6.62
CA ASP A 21 -0.66 7.07 7.04
C ASP A 21 -0.98 7.26 8.53
N GLY A 22 -0.02 7.74 9.31
CA GLY A 22 -0.18 7.94 10.74
C GLY A 22 -0.47 6.62 11.45
N HIS A 23 -1.32 6.67 12.46
CA HIS A 23 -1.74 5.50 13.22
C HIS A 23 -3.12 5.01 12.79
N ARG A 24 -3.38 5.00 11.47
CA ARG A 24 -4.69 4.67 10.93
C ARG A 24 -4.56 3.66 9.80
N CYS A 25 -5.39 2.61 9.85
CA CYS A 25 -5.51 1.66 8.74
C CYS A 25 -6.09 2.39 7.53
N GLN A 26 -5.41 2.34 6.41
CA GLN A 26 -5.85 3.07 5.22
C GLN A 26 -7.07 2.44 4.55
N MET A 27 -7.35 1.16 4.82
CA MET A 27 -8.51 0.50 4.25
C MET A 27 -9.78 0.73 5.09
N CYS A 28 -9.74 0.44 6.39
CA CYS A 28 -10.94 0.53 7.24
C CYS A 28 -10.99 1.78 8.12
N GLY A 29 -9.91 2.53 8.22
CA GLY A 29 -9.84 3.74 9.01
C GLY A 29 -9.67 3.52 10.52
N ALA A 30 -9.53 2.29 10.98
CA ALA A 30 -9.37 2.01 12.40
C ALA A 30 -8.03 2.53 12.93
N SER A 31 -8.02 2.92 14.20
CA SER A 31 -6.78 3.29 14.88
C SER A 31 -5.83 2.10 14.96
N LEU A 32 -4.55 2.34 14.71
CA LEU A 32 -3.50 1.33 14.82
C LEU A 32 -2.72 1.41 16.13
N VAL A 33 -3.18 2.24 17.07
CA VAL A 33 -2.44 2.47 18.33
C VAL A 33 -2.39 1.20 19.19
N ASP A 34 -3.50 0.49 19.31
CA ASP A 34 -3.63 -0.64 20.22
C ASP A 34 -3.92 -1.96 19.49
N GLN A 35 -3.54 -2.08 18.24
CA GLN A 35 -3.78 -3.31 17.51
C GLN A 35 -2.63 -3.62 16.57
N PRO A 36 -2.45 -4.89 16.17
CA PRO A 36 -1.43 -5.26 15.20
C PRO A 36 -1.63 -4.50 13.89
N SER A 37 -0.52 -4.08 13.30
CA SER A 37 -0.51 -3.44 12.00
C SER A 37 0.72 -3.86 11.22
N SER A 38 0.66 -3.66 9.92
CA SER A 38 1.75 -4.03 9.04
C SER A 38 1.78 -3.11 7.83
N ILE A 39 2.92 -3.09 7.15
CA ILE A 39 3.06 -2.38 5.89
C ILE A 39 2.84 -3.38 4.77
N HIS A 40 1.82 -3.10 3.96
CA HIS A 40 1.44 -3.92 2.84
C HIS A 40 2.13 -3.41 1.57
N HIS A 41 2.69 -4.33 0.77
CA HIS A 41 3.21 -4.04 -0.56
C HIS A 41 2.10 -4.24 -1.58
N ARG A 42 1.67 -3.17 -2.24
CA ARG A 42 0.63 -3.25 -3.27
C ARG A 42 1.10 -4.09 -4.46
N ARG A 43 2.33 -3.87 -4.91
CA ARG A 43 3.00 -4.74 -5.87
C ARG A 43 3.87 -5.69 -5.08
N ARG A 44 3.64 -6.98 -5.25
CA ARG A 44 4.18 -8.01 -4.37
C ARG A 44 5.68 -8.20 -4.52
N ARG A 45 6.33 -8.53 -3.40
CA ARG A 45 7.68 -9.07 -3.44
C ARG A 45 7.65 -10.34 -4.30
N GLY A 46 8.67 -10.58 -5.09
CA GLY A 46 8.72 -11.73 -5.96
C GLY A 46 8.19 -11.47 -7.37
N MET A 47 7.64 -10.28 -7.63
CA MET A 47 7.29 -9.87 -8.98
C MET A 47 8.45 -9.17 -9.68
N GLY A 48 9.68 -9.48 -9.30
CA GLY A 48 10.89 -8.88 -9.83
C GLY A 48 11.06 -7.44 -9.35
N GLY A 49 12.27 -6.91 -9.46
CA GLY A 49 12.58 -5.55 -9.08
C GLY A 49 12.46 -5.31 -7.58
N SER A 50 13.47 -4.87 -6.96
CA SER A 50 13.57 -4.81 -5.52
C SER A 50 13.46 -3.40 -4.97
N ALA A 51 14.24 -2.45 -5.51
CA ALA A 51 14.19 -1.06 -5.06
C ALA A 51 12.86 -0.42 -5.39
N LEU A 52 12.25 -0.76 -6.53
CA LEU A 52 10.96 -0.23 -6.94
C LEU A 52 9.81 -0.68 -6.03
N LEU A 53 9.95 -1.86 -5.41
CA LEU A 53 8.92 -2.38 -4.49
C LEU A 53 8.89 -1.60 -3.17
N GLU A 54 9.98 -0.94 -2.81
CA GLU A 54 10.10 -0.16 -1.57
C GLU A 54 9.83 1.33 -1.81
N ARG A 55 9.11 1.68 -2.86
CA ARG A 55 8.63 3.05 -3.08
C ARG A 55 7.47 3.34 -2.14
N ALA A 56 7.39 4.56 -1.61
CA ALA A 56 6.30 4.93 -0.69
C ALA A 56 4.92 4.75 -1.33
N SER A 57 4.78 4.98 -2.63
CA SER A 57 3.52 4.77 -3.35
C SER A 57 3.08 3.30 -3.40
N ASN A 58 4.02 2.37 -3.23
CA ASN A 58 3.74 0.94 -3.23
C ASN A 58 3.44 0.39 -1.83
N LEU A 59 3.62 1.18 -0.80
CA LEU A 59 3.53 0.73 0.59
C LEU A 59 2.37 1.43 1.30
N VAL A 60 1.60 0.66 2.07
CA VAL A 60 0.41 1.17 2.76
C VAL A 60 0.28 0.50 4.12
N ARG A 61 -0.05 1.26 5.16
CA ARG A 61 -0.30 0.70 6.49
C ARG A 61 -1.72 0.16 6.58
N LEU A 62 -1.83 -1.09 7.01
CA LEU A 62 -3.10 -1.78 7.22
C LEU A 62 -3.11 -2.40 8.61
N CYS A 63 -4.31 -2.54 9.18
CA CYS A 63 -4.47 -3.31 10.42
C CYS A 63 -4.25 -4.79 10.14
N GLY A 64 -3.82 -5.50 11.17
CA GLY A 64 -3.61 -6.95 11.11
C GLY A 64 -2.25 -7.33 10.57
N THR A 65 -2.16 -8.57 10.18
CA THR A 65 -0.95 -9.20 9.62
C THR A 65 -1.28 -9.76 8.25
N GLY A 66 -0.34 -10.46 7.62
CA GLY A 66 -0.62 -11.11 6.34
C GLY A 66 -1.78 -12.13 6.36
N THR A 67 -2.26 -12.51 7.56
CA THR A 67 -3.34 -13.48 7.73
C THR A 67 -4.52 -12.94 8.53
N THR A 68 -4.44 -11.74 9.06
CA THR A 68 -5.50 -11.14 9.89
C THR A 68 -5.78 -9.69 9.47
N GLY A 69 -6.92 -9.16 9.87
CA GLY A 69 -7.30 -7.77 9.62
C GLY A 69 -7.42 -7.43 8.15
N CYS A 70 -7.29 -6.16 7.83
CA CYS A 70 -7.37 -5.71 6.44
C CYS A 70 -6.22 -6.26 5.60
N HIS A 71 -5.03 -6.39 6.16
CA HIS A 71 -3.90 -6.99 5.43
C HIS A 71 -4.22 -8.44 5.07
N GLY A 72 -4.78 -9.22 6.00
CA GLY A 72 -5.23 -10.58 5.73
C GLY A 72 -6.35 -10.64 4.69
N PHE A 73 -7.26 -9.67 4.72
CA PHE A 73 -8.31 -9.56 3.71
C PHE A 73 -7.72 -9.40 2.30
N VAL A 74 -6.74 -8.50 2.14
CA VAL A 74 -6.09 -8.28 0.84
C VAL A 74 -5.45 -9.58 0.33
N GLU A 75 -4.78 -10.32 1.22
CA GLU A 75 -4.10 -11.54 0.83
C GLU A 75 -5.07 -12.70 0.50
N SER A 76 -6.26 -12.72 1.10
CA SER A 76 -7.24 -13.79 0.89
C SER A 76 -8.28 -13.45 -0.17
N GLN A 77 -8.62 -12.16 -0.37
CA GLN A 77 -9.62 -11.70 -1.33
C GLN A 77 -8.95 -10.95 -2.46
N ARG A 78 -8.08 -11.63 -3.18
CA ARG A 78 -7.16 -11.01 -4.13
C ARG A 78 -7.84 -10.36 -5.33
N THR A 79 -8.91 -10.95 -5.84
CA THR A 79 -9.64 -10.37 -6.97
C THR A 79 -10.25 -9.03 -6.58
N LEU A 80 -10.93 -8.99 -5.45
CA LEU A 80 -11.54 -7.76 -4.94
C LEU A 80 -10.48 -6.72 -4.59
N ALA A 81 -9.40 -7.16 -3.96
CA ALA A 81 -8.29 -6.27 -3.61
C ALA A 81 -7.66 -5.65 -4.86
N THR A 82 -7.54 -6.41 -5.95
CA THR A 82 -7.02 -5.89 -7.22
C THR A 82 -7.95 -4.83 -7.80
N VAL A 83 -9.25 -5.09 -7.82
CA VAL A 83 -10.25 -4.13 -8.33
C VAL A 83 -10.19 -2.82 -7.54
N ARG A 84 -9.94 -2.89 -6.24
CA ARG A 84 -9.90 -1.73 -5.37
C ARG A 84 -8.52 -1.08 -5.23
N GLY A 85 -7.55 -1.53 -6.01
CA GLY A 85 -6.21 -0.93 -6.04
C GLY A 85 -5.26 -1.36 -4.93
N TRP A 86 -5.65 -2.31 -4.08
CA TRP A 86 -4.81 -2.81 -3.00
C TRP A 86 -3.76 -3.81 -3.46
N LEU A 87 -3.98 -4.44 -4.62
CA LEU A 87 -3.00 -5.28 -5.29
C LEU A 87 -2.81 -4.76 -6.70
N LEU A 88 -1.55 -4.70 -7.13
CA LEU A 88 -1.18 -4.21 -8.45
C LEU A 88 -0.62 -5.35 -9.29
N GLY A 89 -0.91 -5.31 -10.59
CA GLY A 89 -0.31 -6.20 -11.57
C GLY A 89 1.09 -5.73 -11.96
N PHE A 90 1.75 -6.54 -12.76
CA PHE A 90 3.13 -6.28 -13.18
C PHE A 90 3.29 -4.95 -13.93
N LEU A 91 2.26 -4.56 -14.72
CA LEU A 91 2.32 -3.34 -15.52
C LEU A 91 1.71 -2.11 -14.84
N ASP A 92 1.15 -2.27 -13.64
CA ASP A 92 0.52 -1.15 -12.95
C ASP A 92 1.57 -0.28 -12.26
N ASP A 93 1.40 1.04 -12.38
CA ASP A 93 2.25 2.01 -11.69
C ASP A 93 1.60 2.37 -10.35
N PRO A 94 2.31 2.20 -9.22
CA PRO A 94 1.77 2.55 -7.91
C PRO A 94 1.35 4.02 -7.78
N GLU A 95 2.02 4.93 -8.48
CA GLU A 95 1.71 6.37 -8.37
C GLU A 95 0.47 6.77 -9.16
N THR A 96 0.09 6.02 -10.18
CA THR A 96 -1.05 6.38 -11.03
C THR A 96 -2.26 5.49 -10.83
N THR A 97 -2.11 4.36 -10.17
CA THR A 97 -3.21 3.43 -9.93
C THR A 97 -3.91 3.79 -8.62
N PRO A 98 -5.18 4.22 -8.66
CA PRO A 98 -5.88 4.60 -7.44
C PRO A 98 -6.22 3.41 -6.57
N LEU A 99 -6.38 3.67 -5.26
CA LEU A 99 -6.83 2.67 -4.31
C LEU A 99 -7.98 3.22 -3.48
N GLN A 100 -8.91 2.36 -3.12
CA GLN A 100 -10.09 2.73 -2.36
C GLN A 100 -9.78 2.72 -0.87
N CYS A 101 -9.45 3.89 -0.33
CA CYS A 101 -9.17 4.07 1.08
C CYS A 101 -10.46 4.29 1.87
N PHE A 102 -10.36 4.29 3.21
CA PHE A 102 -11.51 4.50 4.10
C PHE A 102 -12.19 5.85 3.84
N ASP A 103 -11.44 6.82 3.34
CA ASP A 103 -11.91 8.18 3.07
C ASP A 103 -12.03 8.48 1.57
N GLY A 104 -12.15 7.46 0.73
CA GLY A 104 -12.35 7.60 -0.71
C GLY A 104 -11.18 7.13 -1.53
N TRP A 105 -11.30 7.25 -2.84
CA TRP A 105 -10.25 6.84 -3.75
C TRP A 105 -9.11 7.87 -3.78
N HIS A 106 -7.88 7.38 -3.70
CA HIS A 106 -6.67 8.22 -3.69
C HIS A 106 -5.59 7.61 -4.57
N THR A 107 -4.69 8.46 -5.05
CA THR A 107 -3.39 8.03 -5.53
C THR A 107 -2.33 8.41 -4.48
N LEU A 108 -1.22 7.70 -4.51
CA LEU A 108 -0.11 7.92 -3.57
C LEU A 108 1.13 8.26 -4.38
N ASP A 109 1.92 9.23 -3.91
CA ASP A 109 3.20 9.49 -4.54
C ASP A 109 4.36 9.00 -3.67
N ASP A 110 5.57 9.01 -4.23
CA ASP A 110 6.75 8.49 -3.53
C ASP A 110 7.30 9.45 -2.48
N GLU A 111 6.82 10.69 -2.44
CA GLU A 111 7.21 11.70 -1.46
C GLU A 111 6.29 11.74 -0.25
N GLY A 112 5.26 10.89 -0.21
CA GLY A 112 4.34 10.80 0.92
C GLY A 112 3.03 11.55 0.71
N GLY A 113 2.71 11.95 -0.52
CA GLY A 113 1.43 12.59 -0.82
C GLY A 113 0.30 11.57 -0.95
N ARG A 114 -0.88 11.97 -0.49
CA ARG A 114 -2.15 11.29 -0.75
C ARG A 114 -3.03 12.26 -1.51
N HIS A 115 -3.45 11.88 -2.70
CA HIS A 115 -4.19 12.78 -3.58
C HIS A 115 -5.57 12.20 -3.86
N PRO A 116 -6.66 12.93 -3.52
CA PRO A 116 -8.00 12.46 -3.89
C PRO A 116 -8.08 12.19 -5.39
N PHE A 117 -8.65 11.07 -5.77
CA PHE A 117 -8.74 10.66 -7.16
C PHE A 117 -10.15 10.91 -7.68
N ALA A 118 -10.28 11.82 -8.65
CA ALA A 118 -11.55 12.21 -9.23
C ALA A 118 -11.88 11.53 -10.56
N GLY A 119 -11.01 10.63 -11.01
CA GLY A 119 -11.22 9.91 -12.27
C GLY A 119 -12.21 8.76 -12.14
N GLU A 120 -12.36 8.00 -13.20
CA GLU A 120 -13.22 6.82 -13.20
C GLU A 120 -12.60 5.72 -12.34
N VAL A 121 -13.45 5.08 -11.55
CA VAL A 121 -13.06 3.97 -10.69
C VAL A 121 -14.02 2.80 -10.91
N PRO A 122 -13.59 1.56 -10.57
CA PRO A 122 -14.49 0.41 -10.66
C PRO A 122 -15.75 0.60 -9.81
N ALA A 123 -16.86 0.11 -10.32
CA ALA A 123 -18.16 0.19 -9.63
C ALA A 123 -18.17 -0.67 -8.36
#